data_041a6d1a196b6f3d9c1d799cd2610f14
#
_entry.id   041a6d1a196b6f3d9c1d799cd2610f14
#
_cell.length_a   1.000
_cell.length_b   1.000
_cell.length_c   1.000
_cell.angle_alpha   90.00
_cell.angle_beta   90.00
_cell.angle_gamma   90.00
#
_symmetry.space_group_name_H-M   'P 1'
#
loop_
_entity.id
_entity.type
_entity.pdbx_description
1 polymer ?
#
loop_
_entity_poly.entity_id
_entity_poly.type
_entity_poly.pdbx_seq_one_letter_code
_entity_poly.pdbx_strand_id
1 'polypeptide(L)'
;MRLLVTGGAGFIGSNFVRYWVAEHPEDSIVVLDALTYAGNRSSLEPLEETAGVGFVVGDIADQPLVEHLLRTERITTIVNFAAESHNSLAVLDPARFFRTNVLGTQALCDAARRVGVERLHHISTCEVYGDLALDSDESFTEQSPYRPRTPYNASKAGSDHVVRCYGETFGLPVTITNCCNNYGPYQFPEKVIPLFATRAIGGEPLPLYASVANRREWLHVADHCRAIDAVLRRGQEGETYNVGSGVEASIEEVADGVLAATGAPASLKTIVPDRPGHDRRYLLDSSKIRAELGWTTTVEFGAGLAATVDWYRANEAWWRPLIGRSPVVEGSWEAAPLASGTPDSREG
;
A
#
# COMPACT_ATOMS: atom_id res chain seq x y z
N MET A 1 -5.72 -4.22 23.04
CA MET A 1 -4.44 -4.67 22.43
C MET A 1 -3.34 -3.64 22.63
N ARG A 2 -2.06 -4.03 22.45
CA ARG A 2 -0.93 -3.11 22.37
C ARG A 2 -0.26 -3.31 21.02
N LEU A 3 -0.43 -2.33 20.13
CA LEU A 3 -0.05 -2.48 18.72
C LEU A 3 1.29 -1.79 18.43
N LEU A 4 2.15 -2.46 17.65
CA LEU A 4 3.21 -1.81 16.89
C LEU A 4 2.71 -1.69 15.43
N VAL A 5 2.50 -0.46 14.98
CA VAL A 5 2.09 -0.16 13.61
C VAL A 5 3.29 0.35 12.85
N THR A 6 3.90 -0.49 12.01
CA THR A 6 5.04 -0.09 11.20
C THR A 6 4.56 0.57 9.90
N GLY A 7 5.28 1.58 9.39
CA GLY A 7 4.81 2.35 8.24
C GLY A 7 3.55 3.18 8.51
N GLY A 8 3.30 3.51 9.79
CA GLY A 8 2.07 4.19 10.21
C GLY A 8 1.99 5.66 9.78
N ALA A 9 3.08 6.28 9.34
CA ALA A 9 3.07 7.62 8.74
C ALA A 9 2.76 7.60 7.22
N GLY A 10 2.66 6.41 6.61
CA GLY A 10 2.23 6.22 5.23
C GLY A 10 0.71 6.33 5.07
N PHE A 11 0.23 6.20 3.83
CA PHE A 11 -1.19 6.37 3.48
C PHE A 11 -2.12 5.42 4.25
N ILE A 12 -1.97 4.12 4.04
CA ILE A 12 -2.89 3.14 4.65
C ILE A 12 -2.65 3.08 6.16
N GLY A 13 -1.37 3.11 6.60
CA GLY A 13 -1.01 3.05 8.00
C GLY A 13 -1.58 4.20 8.83
N SER A 14 -1.54 5.44 8.33
CA SER A 14 -2.10 6.60 9.05
C SER A 14 -3.62 6.56 9.14
N ASN A 15 -4.30 6.08 8.10
CA ASN A 15 -5.76 5.84 8.15
C ASN A 15 -6.10 4.71 9.13
N PHE A 16 -5.28 3.65 9.18
CA PHE A 16 -5.47 2.57 10.14
C PHE A 16 -5.29 3.04 11.58
N VAL A 17 -4.26 3.84 11.88
CA VAL A 17 -4.07 4.41 13.21
C VAL A 17 -5.26 5.28 13.61
N ARG A 18 -5.76 6.13 12.70
CA ARG A 18 -6.96 6.95 12.93
C ARG A 18 -8.19 6.11 13.22
N TYR A 19 -8.42 5.10 12.39
CA TYR A 19 -9.53 4.16 12.55
C TYR A 19 -9.44 3.45 13.89
N TRP A 20 -8.25 2.90 14.23
CA TRP A 20 -8.08 2.10 15.45
C TRP A 20 -8.29 2.92 16.72
N VAL A 21 -7.75 4.12 16.78
CA VAL A 21 -7.96 5.05 17.92
C VAL A 21 -9.44 5.38 18.12
N ALA A 22 -10.20 5.52 17.05
CA ALA A 22 -11.62 5.84 17.11
C ALA A 22 -12.46 4.64 17.56
N GLU A 23 -12.16 3.44 17.04
CA GLU A 23 -12.96 2.23 17.30
C GLU A 23 -12.53 1.47 18.57
N HIS A 24 -11.26 1.63 18.98
CA HIS A 24 -10.65 0.90 20.10
C HIS A 24 -9.90 1.85 21.07
N PRO A 25 -10.58 2.80 21.70
CA PRO A 25 -9.93 3.85 22.51
C PRO A 25 -9.20 3.32 23.77
N GLU A 26 -9.45 2.07 24.16
CA GLU A 26 -8.76 1.40 25.27
C GLU A 26 -7.42 0.77 24.89
N ASP A 27 -7.14 0.65 23.59
CA ASP A 27 -5.92 0.05 23.09
C ASP A 27 -4.79 1.10 23.00
N SER A 28 -3.54 0.65 22.95
CA SER A 28 -2.39 1.53 22.77
C SER A 28 -1.67 1.21 21.46
N ILE A 29 -1.13 2.24 20.82
CA ILE A 29 -0.42 2.16 19.55
C ILE A 29 0.95 2.79 19.68
N VAL A 30 1.98 2.09 19.22
CA VAL A 30 3.28 2.68 18.90
C VAL A 30 3.46 2.62 17.40
N VAL A 31 3.61 3.78 16.77
CA VAL A 31 3.95 3.88 15.35
C VAL A 31 5.47 3.84 15.20
N LEU A 32 5.97 2.95 14.35
CA LEU A 32 7.37 2.91 13.90
C LEU A 32 7.42 3.23 12.41
N ASP A 33 8.07 4.33 12.04
CA ASP A 33 8.18 4.75 10.64
C ASP A 33 9.57 5.33 10.35
N ALA A 34 10.16 4.95 9.23
CA ALA A 34 11.46 5.46 8.81
C ALA A 34 11.39 6.89 8.21
N LEU A 35 10.18 7.42 8.00
CA LEU A 35 9.91 8.71 7.37
C LEU A 35 10.64 8.88 6.04
N THR A 36 10.58 7.83 5.20
CA THR A 36 11.04 7.92 3.82
C THR A 36 10.15 8.91 3.06
N TYR A 37 10.31 9.04 1.73
CA TYR A 37 9.66 10.10 0.96
C TYR A 37 8.12 10.14 1.11
N ALA A 38 7.46 8.98 1.28
CA ALA A 38 6.00 8.87 1.40
C ALA A 38 5.50 8.86 2.86
N GLY A 39 6.41 8.69 3.83
CA GLY A 39 6.09 8.81 5.25
C GLY A 39 5.90 10.28 5.64
N ASN A 40 4.72 10.64 6.09
CA ASN A 40 4.41 12.01 6.48
C ASN A 40 3.84 12.08 7.89
N ARG A 41 4.65 12.54 8.85
CA ARG A 41 4.26 12.65 10.25
C ARG A 41 3.03 13.53 10.45
N SER A 42 2.85 14.58 9.62
CA SER A 42 1.67 15.46 9.72
C SER A 42 0.34 14.74 9.50
N SER A 43 0.36 13.53 8.91
CA SER A 43 -0.82 12.67 8.84
C SER A 43 -1.28 12.17 10.21
N LEU A 44 -0.41 12.20 11.23
CA LEU A 44 -0.67 11.67 12.57
C LEU A 44 -0.67 12.73 13.67
N GLU A 45 -0.14 13.94 13.41
CA GLU A 45 -0.02 15.02 14.41
C GLU A 45 -1.25 15.20 15.31
N PRO A 46 -2.49 15.21 14.79
CA PRO A 46 -3.66 15.35 15.65
C PRO A 46 -3.88 14.17 16.61
N LEU A 47 -3.26 13.01 16.34
CA LEU A 47 -3.40 11.79 17.15
C LEU A 47 -2.26 11.64 18.17
N GLU A 48 -1.12 12.28 17.96
CA GLU A 48 0.03 12.20 18.86
C GLU A 48 -0.26 12.80 20.24
N GLU A 49 -1.24 13.70 20.33
CA GLU A 49 -1.75 14.25 21.59
C GLU A 49 -2.78 13.33 22.26
N THR A 50 -3.20 12.25 21.58
CA THR A 50 -4.15 11.28 22.12
C THR A 50 -3.43 10.33 23.06
N ALA A 51 -3.97 10.14 24.25
CA ALA A 51 -3.42 9.18 25.20
C ALA A 51 -3.36 7.78 24.58
N GLY A 52 -2.20 7.11 24.69
CA GLY A 52 -2.00 5.76 24.17
C GLY A 52 -1.43 5.69 22.75
N VAL A 53 -1.16 6.82 22.08
CA VAL A 53 -0.48 6.86 20.78
C VAL A 53 0.96 7.37 20.95
N GLY A 54 1.94 6.55 20.60
CA GLY A 54 3.37 6.90 20.57
C GLY A 54 3.91 6.88 19.15
N PHE A 55 4.98 7.66 18.88
CA PHE A 55 5.65 7.70 17.58
C PHE A 55 7.16 7.55 17.74
N VAL A 56 7.74 6.61 16.99
CA VAL A 56 9.19 6.36 16.94
C VAL A 56 9.67 6.44 15.50
N VAL A 57 10.71 7.23 15.25
CA VAL A 57 11.41 7.24 13.95
C VAL A 57 12.41 6.10 13.93
N GLY A 58 12.26 5.17 12.98
CA GLY A 58 13.17 4.03 12.85
C GLY A 58 12.80 3.10 11.71
N ASP A 59 13.75 2.24 11.34
CA ASP A 59 13.60 1.26 10.26
C ASP A 59 13.21 -0.12 10.84
N ILE A 60 12.30 -0.83 10.19
CA ILE A 60 11.94 -2.22 10.55
C ILE A 60 13.11 -3.19 10.42
N ALA A 61 14.13 -2.85 9.62
CA ALA A 61 15.36 -3.61 9.49
C ALA A 61 16.31 -3.47 10.70
N ASP A 62 16.09 -2.48 11.56
CA ASP A 62 16.82 -2.33 12.83
C ASP A 62 16.22 -3.27 13.88
N GLN A 63 16.59 -4.55 13.78
CA GLN A 63 16.06 -5.58 14.69
C GLN A 63 16.28 -5.26 16.17
N PRO A 64 17.45 -4.75 16.65
CA PRO A 64 17.62 -4.33 18.02
C PRO A 64 16.61 -3.27 18.48
N LEU A 65 16.33 -2.25 17.66
CA LEU A 65 15.33 -1.23 17.95
C LEU A 65 13.92 -1.87 18.05
N VAL A 66 13.57 -2.72 17.09
CA VAL A 66 12.27 -3.40 17.09
C VAL A 66 12.11 -4.26 18.35
N GLU A 67 13.10 -5.11 18.70
CA GLU A 67 13.03 -5.92 19.92
C GLU A 67 12.93 -5.06 21.19
N HIS A 68 13.63 -3.93 21.24
CA HIS A 68 13.53 -2.98 22.34
C HIS A 68 12.09 -2.45 22.49
N LEU A 69 11.49 -1.96 21.39
CA LEU A 69 10.12 -1.45 21.40
C LEU A 69 9.11 -2.54 21.80
N LEU A 70 9.22 -3.74 21.23
CA LEU A 70 8.32 -4.84 21.56
C LEU A 70 8.32 -5.16 23.06
N ARG A 71 9.48 -5.09 23.72
CA ARG A 71 9.61 -5.38 25.15
C ARG A 71 9.19 -4.22 26.05
N THR A 72 9.66 -3.00 25.76
CA THR A 72 9.41 -1.83 26.63
C THR A 72 7.96 -1.40 26.60
N GLU A 73 7.36 -1.40 25.41
CA GLU A 73 5.95 -1.04 25.21
C GLU A 73 5.01 -2.24 25.42
N ARG A 74 5.56 -3.43 25.70
CA ARG A 74 4.79 -4.68 25.90
C ARG A 74 3.85 -4.94 24.74
N ILE A 75 4.34 -4.80 23.53
CA ILE A 75 3.56 -4.99 22.30
C ILE A 75 3.06 -6.43 22.22
N THR A 76 1.77 -6.60 21.96
CA THR A 76 1.14 -7.91 21.77
C THR A 76 0.92 -8.20 20.28
N THR A 77 0.74 -7.16 19.47
CA THR A 77 0.34 -7.31 18.07
C THR A 77 1.15 -6.37 17.16
N ILE A 78 1.67 -6.90 16.07
CA ILE A 78 2.34 -6.10 15.03
C ILE A 78 1.42 -6.00 13.81
N VAL A 79 1.27 -4.80 13.26
CA VAL A 79 0.61 -4.56 11.97
C VAL A 79 1.62 -3.92 11.04
N ASN A 80 2.08 -4.68 10.03
CA ASN A 80 3.19 -4.30 9.19
C ASN A 80 2.72 -3.65 7.89
N PHE A 81 2.66 -2.31 7.85
CA PHE A 81 2.46 -1.50 6.64
C PHE A 81 3.78 -1.02 6.02
N ALA A 82 4.90 -1.12 6.74
CA ALA A 82 6.18 -0.63 6.26
C ALA A 82 6.60 -1.32 4.97
N ALA A 83 6.71 -0.56 3.90
CA ALA A 83 7.13 -1.04 2.58
C ALA A 83 7.55 0.13 1.68
N GLU A 84 8.48 -0.12 0.79
CA GLU A 84 8.63 0.67 -0.43
C GLU A 84 7.55 0.24 -1.43
N SER A 85 6.79 1.20 -2.01
CA SER A 85 5.57 0.91 -2.77
C SER A 85 5.40 1.69 -4.08
N HIS A 86 6.45 2.39 -4.55
CA HIS A 86 6.40 3.17 -5.79
C HIS A 86 6.90 2.36 -6.98
N ASN A 87 6.01 1.88 -7.85
CA ASN A 87 6.36 1.01 -8.97
C ASN A 87 7.43 1.61 -9.90
N SER A 88 7.36 2.90 -10.25
CA SER A 88 8.37 3.53 -11.11
C SER A 88 9.74 3.63 -10.41
N LEU A 89 9.77 3.92 -9.10
CA LEU A 89 11.01 3.90 -8.32
C LEU A 89 11.60 2.48 -8.25
N ALA A 90 10.76 1.45 -8.20
CA ALA A 90 11.22 0.06 -8.21
C ALA A 90 11.97 -0.33 -9.48
N VAL A 91 11.62 0.29 -10.63
CA VAL A 91 12.36 0.11 -11.89
C VAL A 91 13.73 0.79 -11.83
N LEU A 92 13.82 1.95 -11.18
CA LEU A 92 15.06 2.75 -11.10
C LEU A 92 16.03 2.24 -10.02
N ASP A 93 15.50 1.81 -8.88
CA ASP A 93 16.27 1.29 -7.72
C ASP A 93 15.62 0.04 -7.13
N PRO A 94 15.70 -1.11 -7.80
CA PRO A 94 15.05 -2.34 -7.34
C PRO A 94 15.64 -2.85 -6.01
N ALA A 95 16.93 -2.65 -5.76
CA ALA A 95 17.61 -3.15 -4.57
C ALA A 95 17.01 -2.60 -3.27
N ARG A 96 16.56 -1.36 -3.28
CA ARG A 96 15.89 -0.70 -2.16
C ARG A 96 14.62 -1.45 -1.76
N PHE A 97 13.83 -1.90 -2.74
CA PHE A 97 12.59 -2.64 -2.50
C PHE A 97 12.83 -3.99 -1.83
N PHE A 98 13.81 -4.76 -2.30
CA PHE A 98 14.15 -6.03 -1.67
C PHE A 98 14.72 -5.85 -0.27
N ARG A 99 15.52 -4.79 -0.06
CA ARG A 99 16.09 -4.49 1.25
C ARG A 99 15.01 -4.16 2.28
N THR A 100 14.08 -3.29 1.96
CA THR A 100 12.99 -2.91 2.87
C THR A 100 11.93 -4.00 2.96
N ASN A 101 11.39 -4.45 1.81
CA ASN A 101 10.20 -5.29 1.82
C ASN A 101 10.53 -6.73 2.22
N VAL A 102 11.68 -7.27 1.83
CA VAL A 102 12.04 -8.66 2.14
C VAL A 102 12.88 -8.74 3.41
N LEU A 103 14.05 -8.10 3.41
CA LEU A 103 14.98 -8.19 4.55
C LEU A 103 14.45 -7.45 5.78
N GLY A 104 13.80 -6.29 5.61
CA GLY A 104 13.15 -5.58 6.71
C GLY A 104 12.01 -6.39 7.32
N THR A 105 11.16 -7.02 6.50
CA THR A 105 10.10 -7.92 6.98
C THR A 105 10.69 -9.14 7.70
N GLN A 106 11.80 -9.70 7.20
CA GLN A 106 12.49 -10.80 7.87
C GLN A 106 12.99 -10.39 9.26
N ALA A 107 13.64 -9.23 9.37
CA ALA A 107 14.12 -8.72 10.66
C ALA A 107 12.97 -8.48 11.65
N LEU A 108 11.85 -7.94 11.16
CA LEU A 108 10.63 -7.75 11.96
C LEU A 108 10.05 -9.07 12.46
N CYS A 109 9.95 -10.08 11.59
CA CYS A 109 9.48 -11.42 11.97
C CYS A 109 10.40 -12.09 13.00
N ASP A 110 11.74 -11.93 12.86
CA ASP A 110 12.68 -12.50 13.80
C ASP A 110 12.60 -11.82 15.18
N ALA A 111 12.47 -10.50 15.22
CA ALA A 111 12.22 -9.75 16.45
C ALA A 111 10.90 -10.20 17.12
N ALA A 112 9.82 -10.29 16.35
CA ALA A 112 8.51 -10.74 16.79
C ALA A 112 8.57 -12.14 17.45
N ARG A 113 9.22 -13.08 16.78
CA ARG A 113 9.43 -14.44 17.28
C ARG A 113 10.24 -14.47 18.56
N ARG A 114 11.36 -13.71 18.65
CA ARG A 114 12.24 -13.69 19.84
C ARG A 114 11.59 -13.09 21.05
N VAL A 115 10.68 -12.14 20.84
CA VAL A 115 9.94 -11.51 21.94
C VAL A 115 8.69 -12.31 22.32
N GLY A 116 8.10 -13.03 21.36
CA GLY A 116 6.90 -13.84 21.55
C GLY A 116 5.64 -13.00 21.47
N VAL A 117 5.47 -12.21 20.39
CA VAL A 117 4.22 -11.46 20.16
C VAL A 117 3.07 -12.41 19.87
N GLU A 118 1.86 -12.02 20.22
CA GLU A 118 0.65 -12.82 20.05
C GLU A 118 0.17 -12.87 18.59
N ARG A 119 0.52 -11.85 17.76
CA ARG A 119 0.15 -11.80 16.34
C ARG A 119 1.04 -10.85 15.55
N LEU A 120 1.37 -11.25 14.32
CA LEU A 120 1.92 -10.40 13.28
C LEU A 120 0.99 -10.43 12.07
N HIS A 121 0.41 -9.27 11.74
CA HIS A 121 -0.40 -9.09 10.53
C HIS A 121 0.42 -8.35 9.47
N HIS A 122 0.53 -8.93 8.28
CA HIS A 122 1.28 -8.37 7.16
C HIS A 122 0.36 -7.84 6.06
N ILE A 123 0.55 -6.59 5.68
CA ILE A 123 -0.19 -5.97 4.59
C ILE A 123 0.55 -6.21 3.27
N SER A 124 -0.08 -6.94 2.37
CA SER A 124 0.42 -7.24 1.03
C SER A 124 -0.45 -6.61 -0.06
N THR A 125 -0.36 -7.07 -1.28
CA THR A 125 -0.98 -6.49 -2.46
C THR A 125 -1.47 -7.57 -3.44
N CYS A 126 -2.53 -7.28 -4.20
CA CYS A 126 -2.97 -8.12 -5.31
C CYS A 126 -1.91 -8.27 -6.42
N GLU A 127 -0.97 -7.34 -6.51
CA GLU A 127 0.05 -7.34 -7.54
C GLU A 127 1.02 -8.54 -7.45
N VAL A 128 1.03 -9.25 -6.33
CA VAL A 128 1.82 -10.50 -6.19
C VAL A 128 1.31 -11.63 -7.10
N TYR A 129 0.02 -11.61 -7.44
CA TYR A 129 -0.59 -12.62 -8.33
C TYR A 129 -0.25 -12.42 -9.81
N GLY A 130 0.14 -11.21 -10.21
CA GLY A 130 0.45 -10.87 -11.59
C GLY A 130 -0.65 -10.08 -12.28
N ASP A 131 -0.91 -10.35 -13.55
CA ASP A 131 -1.72 -9.54 -14.45
C ASP A 131 -2.79 -10.39 -15.14
N LEU A 132 -4.01 -9.87 -15.23
CA LEU A 132 -5.12 -10.46 -15.97
C LEU A 132 -5.28 -9.81 -17.35
N ALA A 133 -5.82 -10.54 -18.33
CA ALA A 133 -6.24 -9.96 -19.59
C ALA A 133 -7.46 -9.04 -19.37
N LEU A 134 -7.58 -7.99 -20.18
CA LEU A 134 -8.68 -7.01 -20.06
C LEU A 134 -10.06 -7.63 -20.33
N ASP A 135 -10.10 -8.65 -21.19
CA ASP A 135 -11.30 -9.38 -21.60
C ASP A 135 -11.53 -10.68 -20.82
N SER A 136 -10.74 -10.94 -19.76
CA SER A 136 -10.91 -12.12 -18.91
C SER A 136 -12.00 -11.89 -17.88
N ASP A 137 -12.79 -12.93 -17.60
CA ASP A 137 -13.73 -12.98 -16.47
C ASP A 137 -13.07 -13.50 -15.18
N GLU A 138 -11.76 -13.78 -15.20
CA GLU A 138 -11.03 -14.31 -14.07
C GLU A 138 -10.80 -13.27 -12.96
N SER A 139 -10.71 -13.78 -11.73
CA SER A 139 -10.26 -13.06 -10.53
C SER A 139 -9.26 -13.90 -9.75
N PHE A 140 -8.39 -13.25 -8.98
CA PHE A 140 -7.41 -13.94 -8.14
C PHE A 140 -8.04 -14.37 -6.82
N THR A 141 -7.91 -15.64 -6.48
CA THR A 141 -8.19 -16.20 -5.15
C THR A 141 -6.91 -16.29 -4.33
N GLU A 142 -7.01 -16.59 -3.03
CA GLU A 142 -5.85 -16.83 -2.17
C GLU A 142 -5.04 -18.07 -2.59
N GLN A 143 -5.61 -18.94 -3.43
CA GLN A 143 -4.94 -20.11 -4.01
C GLN A 143 -4.26 -19.82 -5.35
N SER A 144 -4.46 -18.64 -5.92
CA SER A 144 -3.82 -18.26 -7.17
C SER A 144 -2.29 -18.20 -7.02
N PRO A 145 -1.53 -18.73 -8.01
CA PRO A 145 -0.08 -18.71 -7.93
C PRO A 145 0.48 -17.29 -8.02
N TYR A 146 1.50 -17.00 -7.25
CA TYR A 146 2.24 -15.73 -7.36
C TYR A 146 3.03 -15.67 -8.66
N ARG A 147 2.81 -14.61 -9.46
CA ARG A 147 3.47 -14.35 -10.74
C ARG A 147 3.85 -12.87 -10.86
N PRO A 148 4.65 -12.33 -9.93
CA PRO A 148 4.99 -10.91 -9.89
C PRO A 148 5.74 -10.49 -11.16
N ARG A 149 5.45 -9.28 -11.69
CA ARG A 149 6.00 -8.79 -12.95
C ARG A 149 6.94 -7.59 -12.81
N THR A 150 6.94 -6.94 -11.66
CA THR A 150 7.81 -5.78 -11.37
C THR A 150 8.68 -6.05 -10.14
N PRO A 151 9.79 -5.31 -9.95
CA PRO A 151 10.61 -5.46 -8.74
C PRO A 151 9.83 -5.19 -7.45
N TYR A 152 8.88 -4.24 -7.46
CA TYR A 152 7.97 -4.03 -6.33
C TYR A 152 7.14 -5.28 -6.06
N ASN A 153 6.43 -5.79 -7.06
CA ASN A 153 5.56 -6.96 -6.92
C ASN A 153 6.36 -8.18 -6.44
N ALA A 154 7.58 -8.38 -7.00
CA ALA A 154 8.48 -9.47 -6.61
C ALA A 154 8.96 -9.33 -5.16
N SER A 155 9.26 -8.11 -4.71
CA SER A 155 9.66 -7.86 -3.32
C SER A 155 8.51 -8.10 -2.34
N LYS A 156 7.27 -7.76 -2.71
CA LYS A 156 6.08 -8.05 -1.90
C LYS A 156 5.77 -9.55 -1.85
N ALA A 157 5.87 -10.25 -2.98
CA ALA A 157 5.77 -11.71 -3.00
C ALA A 157 6.84 -12.38 -2.12
N GLY A 158 8.08 -11.86 -2.14
CA GLY A 158 9.16 -12.31 -1.27
C GLY A 158 8.85 -12.10 0.21
N SER A 159 8.30 -10.93 0.58
CA SER A 159 7.90 -10.66 1.97
C SER A 159 6.78 -11.57 2.46
N ASP A 160 5.79 -11.86 1.61
CA ASP A 160 4.71 -12.81 1.95
C ASP A 160 5.26 -14.22 2.22
N HIS A 161 6.22 -14.67 1.40
CA HIS A 161 6.89 -15.96 1.63
C HIS A 161 7.71 -15.97 2.91
N VAL A 162 8.38 -14.87 3.27
CA VAL A 162 9.08 -14.74 4.56
C VAL A 162 8.08 -14.88 5.71
N VAL A 163 6.96 -14.14 5.68
CA VAL A 163 5.95 -14.20 6.75
C VAL A 163 5.39 -15.62 6.91
N ARG A 164 5.00 -16.27 5.80
CA ARG A 164 4.53 -17.68 5.82
C ARG A 164 5.58 -18.63 6.37
N CYS A 165 6.85 -18.48 5.94
CA CYS A 165 7.94 -19.30 6.44
C CYS A 165 8.11 -19.19 7.97
N TYR A 166 7.97 -17.98 8.54
CA TYR A 166 8.03 -17.79 9.98
C TYR A 166 6.84 -18.41 10.71
N GLY A 167 5.66 -18.39 10.11
CA GLY A 167 4.50 -19.11 10.63
C GLY A 167 4.73 -20.62 10.65
N GLU A 168 5.05 -21.20 9.52
CA GLU A 168 5.22 -22.64 9.35
C GLU A 168 6.42 -23.23 10.10
N THR A 169 7.57 -22.55 10.03
CA THR A 169 8.82 -23.10 10.60
C THR A 169 8.97 -22.83 12.08
N PHE A 170 8.53 -21.65 12.53
CA PHE A 170 8.80 -21.18 13.89
C PHE A 170 7.54 -21.03 14.74
N GLY A 171 6.34 -21.25 14.18
CA GLY A 171 5.07 -21.10 14.88
C GLY A 171 4.74 -19.65 15.23
N LEU A 172 5.28 -18.66 14.52
CA LEU A 172 4.89 -17.27 14.71
C LEU A 172 3.42 -17.10 14.28
N PRO A 173 2.51 -16.61 15.15
CA PRO A 173 1.12 -16.39 14.77
C PRO A 173 1.01 -15.26 13.73
N VAL A 174 0.83 -15.61 12.46
CA VAL A 174 0.83 -14.67 11.33
C VAL A 174 -0.50 -14.67 10.60
N THR A 175 -0.84 -13.53 10.00
CA THR A 175 -1.91 -13.39 9.01
C THR A 175 -1.47 -12.43 7.92
N ILE A 176 -1.98 -12.59 6.69
CA ILE A 176 -1.67 -11.73 5.55
C ILE A 176 -2.96 -11.22 4.93
N THR A 177 -2.99 -9.96 4.50
CA THR A 177 -4.03 -9.45 3.59
C THR A 177 -3.41 -9.01 2.28
N ASN A 178 -3.97 -9.48 1.16
CA ASN A 178 -3.65 -8.99 -0.17
C ASN A 178 -4.75 -8.02 -0.60
N CYS A 179 -4.46 -6.72 -0.66
CA CYS A 179 -5.45 -5.72 -1.04
C CYS A 179 -5.30 -5.28 -2.49
N CYS A 180 -6.41 -4.86 -3.10
CA CYS A 180 -6.41 -4.16 -4.38
C CYS A 180 -5.98 -2.69 -4.23
N ASN A 181 -6.10 -1.86 -5.29
CA ASN A 181 -5.69 -0.46 -5.24
C ASN A 181 -6.53 0.33 -4.24
N ASN A 182 -5.87 0.88 -3.24
CA ASN A 182 -6.52 1.73 -2.25
C ASN A 182 -6.56 3.19 -2.68
N TYR A 183 -7.62 3.90 -2.27
CA TYR A 183 -7.76 5.34 -2.45
C TYR A 183 -8.44 5.98 -1.23
N GLY A 184 -8.28 7.28 -1.06
CA GLY A 184 -8.89 8.02 0.05
C GLY A 184 -8.02 9.14 0.61
N PRO A 185 -8.39 9.70 1.77
CA PRO A 185 -7.67 10.74 2.48
C PRO A 185 -6.22 10.36 2.80
N TYR A 186 -5.32 11.34 2.84
CA TYR A 186 -3.89 11.16 3.19
C TYR A 186 -3.06 10.31 2.22
N GLN A 187 -3.56 9.98 1.03
CA GLN A 187 -2.75 9.31 0.02
C GLN A 187 -1.77 10.30 -0.61
N PHE A 188 -0.49 9.89 -0.75
CA PHE A 188 0.57 10.75 -1.26
C PHE A 188 0.26 11.22 -2.70
N PRO A 189 0.46 12.52 -3.04
CA PRO A 189 -0.02 13.15 -4.28
C PRO A 189 0.66 12.68 -5.58
N GLU A 190 1.53 11.69 -5.54
CA GLU A 190 2.08 11.01 -6.73
C GLU A 190 1.21 9.87 -7.27
N LYS A 191 0.30 9.33 -6.43
CA LYS A 191 -0.58 8.22 -6.82
C LYS A 191 -1.73 8.75 -7.68
N VAL A 192 -2.25 7.91 -8.58
CA VAL A 192 -3.14 8.33 -9.67
C VAL A 192 -4.33 9.19 -9.22
N ILE A 193 -5.11 8.75 -8.21
CA ILE A 193 -6.28 9.54 -7.75
C ILE A 193 -5.87 10.86 -7.11
N PRO A 194 -4.95 10.92 -6.12
CA PRO A 194 -4.55 12.21 -5.56
C PRO A 194 -3.76 13.08 -6.55
N LEU A 195 -3.01 12.50 -7.47
CA LEU A 195 -2.35 13.26 -8.55
C LEU A 195 -3.39 13.96 -9.42
N PHE A 196 -4.40 13.24 -9.88
CA PHE A 196 -5.46 13.81 -10.69
C PHE A 196 -6.28 14.84 -9.90
N ALA A 197 -6.64 14.57 -8.65
CA ALA A 197 -7.37 15.48 -7.79
C ALA A 197 -6.60 16.79 -7.57
N THR A 198 -5.34 16.75 -7.17
CA THR A 198 -4.53 17.95 -6.90
C THR A 198 -4.28 18.78 -8.15
N ARG A 199 -4.03 18.14 -9.30
CA ARG A 199 -3.85 18.81 -10.59
C ARG A 199 -5.16 19.42 -11.09
N ALA A 200 -6.27 18.70 -11.03
CA ALA A 200 -7.57 19.24 -11.43
C ALA A 200 -7.99 20.44 -10.57
N ILE A 201 -7.76 20.38 -9.25
CA ILE A 201 -7.97 21.53 -8.33
C ILE A 201 -7.10 22.72 -8.73
N GLY A 202 -5.85 22.48 -9.15
CA GLY A 202 -4.92 23.51 -9.62
C GLY A 202 -5.14 23.98 -11.06
N GLY A 203 -6.05 23.35 -11.82
CA GLY A 203 -6.23 23.63 -13.25
C GLY A 203 -5.07 23.16 -14.11
N GLU A 204 -4.30 22.17 -13.65
CA GLU A 204 -3.12 21.63 -14.29
C GLU A 204 -3.47 20.38 -15.15
N PRO A 205 -2.65 20.05 -16.19
CA PRO A 205 -2.87 18.85 -16.99
C PRO A 205 -2.82 17.56 -16.19
N LEU A 206 -3.77 16.63 -16.44
CA LEU A 206 -3.81 15.27 -15.88
C LEU A 206 -3.03 14.33 -16.83
N PRO A 207 -1.86 13.79 -16.41
CA PRO A 207 -1.11 12.85 -17.23
C PRO A 207 -1.74 11.46 -17.17
N LEU A 208 -2.29 10.98 -18.28
CA LEU A 208 -2.81 9.64 -18.44
C LEU A 208 -1.82 8.83 -19.29
N TYR A 209 -1.44 7.64 -18.83
CA TYR A 209 -0.68 6.71 -19.65
C TYR A 209 -1.47 6.34 -20.92
N ALA A 210 -0.76 6.05 -22.02
CA ALA A 210 -1.40 5.69 -23.29
C ALA A 210 -2.33 4.47 -23.18
N SER A 211 -2.05 3.56 -22.25
CA SER A 211 -2.91 2.42 -21.89
C SER A 211 -4.07 2.82 -20.97
N VAL A 212 -4.82 3.86 -21.33
CA VAL A 212 -5.94 4.41 -20.50
C VAL A 212 -7.02 3.40 -20.17
N ALA A 213 -7.19 2.36 -21.00
CA ALA A 213 -8.16 1.27 -20.81
C ALA A 213 -7.74 0.26 -19.73
N ASN A 214 -6.51 0.34 -19.21
CA ASN A 214 -6.09 -0.52 -18.12
C ASN A 214 -7.00 -0.33 -16.91
N ARG A 215 -7.45 -1.45 -16.34
CA ARG A 215 -8.43 -1.45 -15.25
C ARG A 215 -7.76 -1.76 -13.92
N ARG A 216 -8.27 -1.18 -12.87
CA ARG A 216 -7.89 -1.47 -11.48
C ARG A 216 -9.15 -1.69 -10.66
N GLU A 217 -9.05 -2.60 -9.74
CA GLU A 217 -10.02 -2.71 -8.67
C GLU A 217 -9.71 -1.65 -7.60
N TRP A 218 -10.72 -0.91 -7.18
CA TRP A 218 -10.58 0.24 -6.28
C TRP A 218 -11.28 -0.01 -4.95
N LEU A 219 -10.53 0.13 -3.85
CA LEU A 219 -11.01 -0.03 -2.50
C LEU A 219 -10.79 1.25 -1.69
N HIS A 220 -11.85 1.78 -1.08
CA HIS A 220 -11.69 2.91 -0.18
C HIS A 220 -10.90 2.50 1.08
N VAL A 221 -9.95 3.32 1.50
CA VAL A 221 -9.03 3.00 2.60
C VAL A 221 -9.74 2.70 3.92
N ALA A 222 -10.90 3.32 4.19
CA ALA A 222 -11.70 3.01 5.38
C ALA A 222 -12.22 1.57 5.37
N ASP A 223 -12.62 1.04 4.22
CA ASP A 223 -13.04 -0.34 4.07
C ASP A 223 -11.88 -1.31 4.26
N HIS A 224 -10.68 -0.94 3.80
CA HIS A 224 -9.47 -1.73 4.06
C HIS A 224 -9.11 -1.74 5.55
N CYS A 225 -9.19 -0.60 6.26
CA CYS A 225 -8.96 -0.56 7.71
C CYS A 225 -9.91 -1.49 8.46
N ARG A 226 -11.20 -1.53 8.07
CA ARG A 226 -12.18 -2.45 8.65
C ARG A 226 -11.89 -3.93 8.34
N ALA A 227 -11.33 -4.21 7.15
CA ALA A 227 -10.89 -5.56 6.81
C ALA A 227 -9.73 -6.02 7.70
N ILE A 228 -8.73 -5.14 7.89
CA ILE A 228 -7.59 -5.40 8.76
C ILE A 228 -8.05 -5.66 10.20
N ASP A 229 -8.96 -4.83 10.73
CA ASP A 229 -9.56 -5.03 12.06
C ASP A 229 -10.25 -6.40 12.16
N ALA A 230 -11.07 -6.75 11.16
CA ALA A 230 -11.73 -8.05 11.13
C ALA A 230 -10.73 -9.22 11.16
N VAL A 231 -9.63 -9.12 10.39
CA VAL A 231 -8.59 -10.16 10.36
C VAL A 231 -7.80 -10.20 11.68
N LEU A 232 -7.44 -9.06 12.26
CA LEU A 232 -6.74 -9.00 13.54
C LEU A 232 -7.53 -9.67 14.67
N ARG A 233 -8.85 -9.49 14.68
CA ARG A 233 -9.72 -9.96 15.77
C ARG A 233 -10.25 -11.38 15.55
N ARG A 234 -10.46 -11.81 14.31
CA ARG A 234 -11.16 -13.05 13.98
C ARG A 234 -10.49 -13.89 12.91
N GLY A 235 -9.46 -13.37 12.23
CA GLY A 235 -8.74 -14.09 11.20
C GLY A 235 -7.99 -15.29 11.75
N GLN A 236 -8.03 -16.40 11.03
CA GLN A 236 -7.34 -17.62 11.38
C GLN A 236 -5.83 -17.46 11.20
N GLU A 237 -5.04 -17.94 12.15
CA GLU A 237 -3.57 -17.93 12.05
C GLU A 237 -3.07 -18.75 10.87
N GLY A 238 -2.02 -18.26 10.22
CA GLY A 238 -1.44 -18.84 9.01
C GLY A 238 -2.17 -18.43 7.72
N GLU A 239 -3.39 -17.87 7.81
CA GLU A 239 -4.23 -17.61 6.65
C GLU A 239 -3.93 -16.29 5.95
N THR A 240 -4.19 -16.30 4.65
CA THR A 240 -4.20 -15.12 3.79
C THR A 240 -5.64 -14.78 3.42
N TYR A 241 -5.96 -13.49 3.36
CA TYR A 241 -7.27 -12.98 2.95
C TYR A 241 -7.12 -11.95 1.83
N ASN A 242 -7.80 -12.16 0.72
CA ASN A 242 -7.94 -11.16 -0.33
C ASN A 242 -8.94 -10.07 0.12
N VAL A 243 -8.56 -8.81 -0.08
CA VAL A 243 -9.36 -7.64 0.33
C VAL A 243 -9.60 -6.75 -0.88
N GLY A 244 -10.68 -7.01 -1.58
CA GLY A 244 -11.12 -6.32 -2.78
C GLY A 244 -12.58 -5.91 -2.70
N SER A 245 -12.93 -4.88 -3.46
CA SER A 245 -14.29 -4.35 -3.53
C SER A 245 -15.17 -5.09 -4.53
N GLY A 246 -14.56 -5.70 -5.55
CA GLY A 246 -15.22 -6.19 -6.75
C GLY A 246 -15.55 -5.08 -7.77
N VAL A 247 -15.16 -3.84 -7.51
CA VAL A 247 -15.46 -2.69 -8.39
C VAL A 247 -14.21 -2.29 -9.17
N GLU A 248 -14.28 -2.45 -10.48
CA GLU A 248 -13.21 -2.06 -11.41
C GLU A 248 -13.55 -0.74 -12.12
N ALA A 249 -12.55 0.13 -12.25
CA ALA A 249 -12.60 1.28 -13.14
C ALA A 249 -11.28 1.42 -13.90
N SER A 250 -11.35 1.87 -15.15
CA SER A 250 -10.19 2.21 -15.95
C SER A 250 -9.56 3.52 -15.45
N ILE A 251 -8.32 3.78 -15.86
CA ILE A 251 -7.64 5.04 -15.51
C ILE A 251 -8.37 6.23 -16.14
N GLU A 252 -8.99 6.04 -17.31
CA GLU A 252 -9.80 7.09 -17.95
C GLU A 252 -11.08 7.37 -17.16
N GLU A 253 -11.82 6.33 -16.73
CA GLU A 253 -13.03 6.47 -15.89
C GLU A 253 -12.71 7.19 -14.56
N VAL A 254 -11.55 6.88 -13.96
CA VAL A 254 -11.06 7.59 -12.76
C VAL A 254 -10.80 9.07 -13.05
N ALA A 255 -10.15 9.39 -14.17
CA ALA A 255 -9.88 10.78 -14.56
C ALA A 255 -11.19 11.55 -14.78
N ASP A 256 -12.14 10.94 -15.49
CA ASP A 256 -13.46 11.55 -15.73
C ASP A 256 -14.24 11.80 -14.43
N GLY A 257 -14.21 10.84 -13.49
CA GLY A 257 -14.81 10.99 -12.16
C GLY A 257 -14.18 12.14 -11.36
N VAL A 258 -12.85 12.28 -11.38
CA VAL A 258 -12.14 13.39 -10.72
C VAL A 258 -12.48 14.73 -11.36
N LEU A 259 -12.51 14.81 -12.70
CA LEU A 259 -12.87 16.03 -13.42
C LEU A 259 -14.32 16.45 -13.11
N ALA A 260 -15.25 15.50 -13.09
CA ALA A 260 -16.63 15.75 -12.70
C ALA A 260 -16.75 16.28 -11.25
N ALA A 261 -16.03 15.66 -10.30
CA ALA A 261 -16.04 16.08 -8.89
C ALA A 261 -15.39 17.46 -8.66
N THR A 262 -14.40 17.83 -9.48
CA THR A 262 -13.75 19.15 -9.39
C THR A 262 -14.47 20.24 -10.17
N GLY A 263 -15.30 19.89 -11.16
CA GLY A 263 -15.86 20.80 -12.16
C GLY A 263 -14.85 21.26 -13.21
N ALA A 264 -13.70 20.58 -13.30
CA ALA A 264 -12.64 20.91 -14.24
C ALA A 264 -12.94 20.38 -15.66
N PRO A 265 -12.45 21.05 -16.73
CA PRO A 265 -12.77 20.66 -18.09
C PRO A 265 -12.00 19.40 -18.53
N ALA A 266 -12.62 18.58 -19.39
CA ALA A 266 -12.01 17.36 -19.94
C ALA A 266 -10.71 17.64 -20.76
N SER A 267 -10.51 18.88 -21.23
CA SER A 267 -9.29 19.30 -21.93
C SER A 267 -8.01 19.23 -21.06
N LEU A 268 -8.14 19.04 -19.75
CA LEU A 268 -6.97 18.81 -18.89
C LEU A 268 -6.35 17.40 -19.08
N LYS A 269 -7.06 16.42 -19.65
CA LYS A 269 -6.49 15.09 -19.92
C LYS A 269 -5.36 15.21 -20.95
N THR A 270 -4.16 14.68 -20.61
CA THR A 270 -2.99 14.66 -21.49
C THR A 270 -2.40 13.25 -21.52
N ILE A 271 -2.23 12.69 -22.71
CA ILE A 271 -1.66 11.35 -22.87
C ILE A 271 -0.14 11.41 -22.75
N VAL A 272 0.42 10.52 -21.92
CA VAL A 272 1.86 10.35 -21.74
C VAL A 272 2.27 8.89 -22.03
N PRO A 273 3.56 8.62 -22.35
CA PRO A 273 4.04 7.26 -22.60
C PRO A 273 3.86 6.33 -21.40
N ASP A 274 3.61 5.05 -21.66
CA ASP A 274 3.50 4.02 -20.63
C ASP A 274 4.85 3.74 -19.94
N ARG A 275 4.80 3.39 -18.66
CA ARG A 275 5.97 2.86 -17.95
C ARG A 275 6.20 1.38 -18.28
N PRO A 276 7.46 0.89 -18.24
CA PRO A 276 7.76 -0.54 -18.36
C PRO A 276 7.01 -1.39 -17.32
N GLY A 277 6.54 -2.58 -17.74
CA GLY A 277 5.88 -3.53 -16.85
C GLY A 277 4.51 -3.06 -16.34
N HIS A 278 3.84 -2.13 -17.04
CA HIS A 278 2.52 -1.66 -16.65
C HIS A 278 1.49 -2.79 -16.78
N ASP A 279 0.93 -3.23 -15.66
CA ASP A 279 -0.08 -4.28 -15.61
C ASP A 279 -1.41 -3.77 -16.17
N ARG A 280 -2.17 -4.67 -16.81
CA ARG A 280 -3.42 -4.32 -17.51
C ARG A 280 -4.61 -4.33 -16.57
N ARG A 281 -4.75 -5.39 -15.75
CA ARG A 281 -5.93 -5.60 -14.92
C ARG A 281 -5.61 -6.39 -13.66
N TYR A 282 -6.25 -6.01 -12.55
CA TYR A 282 -6.32 -6.79 -11.30
C TYR A 282 -7.76 -6.89 -10.85
N LEU A 283 -8.17 -8.06 -10.41
CA LEU A 283 -9.44 -8.29 -9.73
C LEU A 283 -9.25 -9.40 -8.69
N LEU A 284 -9.68 -9.16 -7.48
CA LEU A 284 -9.62 -10.13 -6.37
C LEU A 284 -10.98 -10.80 -6.14
N ASP A 285 -10.96 -12.08 -5.89
CA ASP A 285 -12.07 -12.77 -5.23
C ASP A 285 -11.90 -12.62 -3.71
N SER A 286 -12.83 -11.89 -3.10
CA SER A 286 -12.87 -11.64 -1.65
C SER A 286 -13.96 -12.46 -0.96
N SER A 287 -14.39 -13.58 -1.54
CA SER A 287 -15.44 -14.45 -0.99
C SER A 287 -15.04 -15.05 0.36
N LYS A 288 -13.76 -15.38 0.54
CA LYS A 288 -13.23 -15.94 1.80
C LYS A 288 -13.40 -15.00 2.98
N ILE A 289 -12.93 -13.76 2.88
CA ILE A 289 -13.05 -12.79 3.98
C ILE A 289 -14.53 -12.46 4.28
N ARG A 290 -15.38 -12.44 3.24
CA ARG A 290 -16.83 -12.25 3.40
C ARG A 290 -17.46 -13.42 4.17
N ALA A 291 -17.16 -14.65 3.76
CA ALA A 291 -17.74 -15.85 4.35
C ALA A 291 -17.26 -16.09 5.79
N GLU A 292 -15.95 -15.97 6.04
CA GLU A 292 -15.35 -16.31 7.33
C GLU A 292 -15.45 -15.17 8.35
N LEU A 293 -15.30 -13.91 7.90
CA LEU A 293 -15.19 -12.76 8.80
C LEU A 293 -16.38 -11.78 8.70
N GLY A 294 -17.31 -12.01 7.77
CA GLY A 294 -18.48 -11.15 7.58
C GLY A 294 -18.13 -9.73 7.07
N TRP A 295 -16.91 -9.54 6.55
CA TRP A 295 -16.51 -8.24 6.04
C TRP A 295 -17.11 -7.96 4.66
N THR A 296 -17.57 -6.72 4.47
CA THR A 296 -18.04 -6.21 3.18
C THR A 296 -17.66 -4.74 3.02
N THR A 297 -17.57 -4.26 1.79
CA THR A 297 -17.38 -2.83 1.51
C THR A 297 -18.63 -2.04 1.90
N THR A 298 -18.45 -0.80 2.33
CA THR A 298 -19.54 0.14 2.67
C THR A 298 -19.45 1.44 1.88
N VAL A 299 -18.28 1.73 1.28
CA VAL A 299 -18.08 2.94 0.49
C VAL A 299 -18.28 2.59 -0.99
N GLU A 300 -19.32 3.17 -1.61
CA GLU A 300 -19.53 3.08 -3.06
C GLU A 300 -18.45 3.89 -3.77
N PHE A 301 -17.94 3.39 -4.91
CA PHE A 301 -16.74 3.95 -5.56
C PHE A 301 -16.93 5.41 -6.00
N GLY A 302 -18.03 5.74 -6.67
CA GLY A 302 -18.26 7.09 -7.17
C GLY A 302 -18.40 8.11 -6.03
N ALA A 303 -19.15 7.74 -4.99
CA ALA A 303 -19.31 8.58 -3.80
C ALA A 303 -18.00 8.74 -3.03
N GLY A 304 -17.23 7.65 -2.87
CA GLY A 304 -15.93 7.66 -2.23
C GLY A 304 -14.89 8.49 -3.00
N LEU A 305 -14.91 8.42 -4.34
CA LEU A 305 -14.05 9.22 -5.20
C LEU A 305 -14.34 10.71 -5.05
N ALA A 306 -15.63 11.10 -5.10
CA ALA A 306 -16.04 12.49 -4.91
C ALA A 306 -15.63 13.01 -3.51
N ALA A 307 -15.92 12.24 -2.47
CA ALA A 307 -15.51 12.59 -1.10
C ALA A 307 -13.98 12.70 -0.95
N THR A 308 -13.22 11.86 -1.66
CA THR A 308 -11.76 11.96 -1.70
C THR A 308 -11.30 13.26 -2.35
N VAL A 309 -11.87 13.65 -3.49
CA VAL A 309 -11.57 14.91 -4.14
C VAL A 309 -11.91 16.12 -3.23
N ASP A 310 -13.05 16.07 -2.56
CA ASP A 310 -13.45 17.13 -1.60
C ASP A 310 -12.48 17.20 -0.42
N TRP A 311 -11.99 16.07 0.05
CA TRP A 311 -10.96 16.05 1.09
C TRP A 311 -9.67 16.76 0.62
N TYR A 312 -9.18 16.48 -0.61
CA TYR A 312 -7.99 17.18 -1.14
C TYR A 312 -8.23 18.67 -1.29
N ARG A 313 -9.42 19.08 -1.70
CA ARG A 313 -9.79 20.52 -1.78
C ARG A 313 -9.78 21.19 -0.39
N ALA A 314 -10.27 20.51 0.63
CA ALA A 314 -10.31 21.04 1.99
C ALA A 314 -8.97 21.00 2.73
N ASN A 315 -8.02 20.17 2.29
CA ASN A 315 -6.76 19.91 2.99
C ASN A 315 -5.52 20.29 2.16
N GLU A 316 -5.60 21.43 1.42
CA GLU A 316 -4.48 21.91 0.62
C GLU A 316 -3.20 22.13 1.42
N ALA A 317 -3.30 22.61 2.65
CA ALA A 317 -2.16 22.82 3.55
C ALA A 317 -1.40 21.50 3.86
N TRP A 318 -2.09 20.35 3.81
CA TRP A 318 -1.44 19.05 4.04
C TRP A 318 -0.67 18.57 2.81
N TRP A 319 -1.26 18.62 1.61
CA TRP A 319 -0.66 18.00 0.43
C TRP A 319 0.24 18.93 -0.40
N ARG A 320 0.03 20.28 -0.38
CA ARG A 320 0.89 21.20 -1.15
C ARG A 320 2.39 21.07 -0.83
N PRO A 321 2.81 20.94 0.45
CA PRO A 321 4.23 20.72 0.78
C PRO A 321 4.79 19.37 0.31
N LEU A 322 3.92 18.43 -0.10
CA LEU A 322 4.33 17.10 -0.56
C LEU A 322 4.55 17.04 -2.08
N ILE A 323 4.00 18.02 -2.82
CA ILE A 323 4.24 18.10 -4.27
C ILE A 323 5.74 18.30 -4.53
N GLY A 324 6.29 17.51 -5.46
CA GLY A 324 7.71 17.54 -5.81
C GLY A 324 8.64 16.80 -4.84
N ARG A 325 8.13 16.20 -3.76
CA ARG A 325 8.93 15.33 -2.88
C ARG A 325 9.11 13.91 -3.43
N SER A 326 8.35 13.53 -4.46
CA SER A 326 8.55 12.24 -5.13
C SER A 326 9.97 12.17 -5.72
N PRO A 327 10.72 11.08 -5.47
CA PRO A 327 12.05 10.90 -6.03
C PRO A 327 12.02 10.57 -7.53
N VAL A 328 10.83 10.39 -8.10
CA VAL A 328 10.63 10.00 -9.49
C VAL A 328 10.03 11.16 -10.27
N VAL A 329 10.71 11.56 -11.35
CA VAL A 329 10.12 12.39 -12.39
C VAL A 329 9.50 11.45 -13.43
N GLU A 330 8.25 11.68 -13.81
CA GLU A 330 7.60 10.88 -14.86
C GLU A 330 8.40 10.92 -16.15
N GLY A 331 8.58 9.75 -16.80
CA GLY A 331 9.44 9.61 -17.97
C GLY A 331 10.93 9.36 -17.65
N SER A 332 11.36 9.42 -16.39
CA SER A 332 12.77 9.19 -16.04
C SER A 332 13.30 7.78 -16.39
N TRP A 333 12.40 6.81 -16.60
CA TRP A 333 12.75 5.47 -17.09
C TRP A 333 13.20 5.45 -18.57
N GLU A 334 12.85 6.46 -19.36
CA GLU A 334 13.31 6.59 -20.75
C GLU A 334 14.77 7.06 -20.84
N ALA A 335 15.25 7.74 -19.80
CA ALA A 335 16.60 8.30 -19.74
C ALA A 335 17.66 7.32 -19.17
N ALA A 336 17.25 6.17 -18.60
CA ALA A 336 18.19 5.15 -18.14
C ALA A 336 18.61 4.27 -19.34
N PRO A 337 19.82 4.42 -19.92
CA PRO A 337 20.28 3.51 -20.95
C PRO A 337 20.35 2.11 -20.31
N LEU A 338 19.62 1.15 -20.89
CA LEU A 338 19.98 -0.24 -20.73
C LEU A 338 21.45 -0.32 -21.13
N ALA A 339 22.33 -0.64 -20.16
CA ALA A 339 23.73 -0.89 -20.48
C ALA A 339 23.74 -1.93 -21.59
N SER A 340 24.04 -1.48 -22.81
CA SER A 340 24.26 -2.35 -23.94
C SER A 340 25.50 -3.18 -23.59
N GLY A 341 25.25 -4.40 -23.09
CA GLY A 341 26.30 -5.40 -22.94
C GLY A 341 26.89 -5.65 -24.31
N THR A 342 28.00 -5.02 -24.62
CA THR A 342 28.89 -5.47 -25.67
C THR A 342 29.26 -6.90 -25.35
N PRO A 343 29.02 -7.88 -26.24
CA PRO A 343 29.57 -9.19 -26.06
C PRO A 343 31.09 -9.04 -26.14
N ASP A 344 31.76 -9.39 -25.03
CA ASP A 344 33.21 -9.46 -24.94
C ASP A 344 33.68 -10.55 -25.93
N SER A 345 34.20 -10.11 -27.08
CA SER A 345 34.86 -10.96 -28.06
C SER A 345 36.21 -11.34 -27.47
N ARG A 346 36.26 -12.44 -26.70
CA ARG A 346 37.48 -13.16 -26.41
C ARG A 346 37.53 -14.41 -27.28
N GLU A 347 38.00 -14.24 -28.50
CA GLU A 347 38.78 -15.24 -29.18
C GLU A 347 40.23 -15.11 -28.69
N GLY A 348 40.82 -16.24 -28.27
CA GLY A 348 42.21 -16.39 -27.90
C GLY A 348 42.41 -17.64 -27.11
#